data_7b9841639c3ad3e32cb1d03c2d159017
#
_entry.id   7b9841639c3ad3e32cb1d03c2d159017
#
_cell.length_a   1.000
_cell.length_b   1.000
_cell.length_c   1.000
_cell.angle_alpha   90.00
_cell.angle_beta   90.00
_cell.angle_gamma   90.00
#
_symmetry.space_group_name_H-M   'P 1'
#
loop_
_entity.id
_entity.type
_entity.pdbx_description
1 polymer ?
#
loop_
_entity_poly.entity_id
_entity_poly.type
_entity_poly.pdbx_seq_one_letter_code
_entity_poly.pdbx_strand_id
1 'polypeptide(L)'
;PRDFNQALMDLGATVCTPRNPRCEQCPWQRHCAAYAAGDPAAFPVTDAPRELPFQVIGVGVVRNAEGQVLIDQRLNEGLLGGLWEFPGGKQEPGEPIETTIVRELQEELAIEAEVGEELITLEHAYSHKRLRFVVHLCRWISGEPQPLASQQVRWVEPTELGHYPFPAANARIIAALLERLQAEGSAAAA
;
A
#
# COMPACT_ATOMS: atom_id res chain seq x y z
N PRO A 1 -28.74 20.25 5.27
CA PRO A 1 -27.47 19.78 5.85
C PRO A 1 -26.34 19.66 4.83
N ARG A 2 -26.62 19.11 3.61
CA ARG A 2 -25.59 18.85 2.59
C ARG A 2 -24.87 20.13 2.15
N ASP A 3 -25.63 21.15 1.77
CA ASP A 3 -25.07 22.42 1.27
C ASP A 3 -24.35 23.19 2.37
N PHE A 4 -24.82 23.09 3.61
CA PHE A 4 -24.12 23.67 4.78
C PHE A 4 -22.76 23.02 5.03
N ASN A 5 -22.69 21.70 5.00
CA ASN A 5 -21.42 21.00 5.16
C ASN A 5 -20.45 21.32 4.03
N GLN A 6 -20.95 21.38 2.77
CA GLN A 6 -20.14 21.79 1.63
C GLN A 6 -19.61 23.22 1.81
N ALA A 7 -20.46 24.15 2.21
CA ALA A 7 -20.06 25.53 2.45
C ALA A 7 -19.00 25.67 3.56
N LEU A 8 -19.06 24.85 4.61
CA LEU A 8 -18.02 24.83 5.64
C LEU A 8 -16.69 24.28 5.11
N MET A 9 -16.73 23.25 4.27
CA MET A 9 -15.52 22.73 3.63
C MET A 9 -14.90 23.78 2.70
N ASP A 10 -15.70 24.44 1.89
CA ASP A 10 -15.25 25.51 0.99
C ASP A 10 -14.66 26.69 1.77
N LEU A 11 -15.31 27.08 2.87
CA LEU A 11 -14.79 28.13 3.78
C LEU A 11 -13.41 27.75 4.34
N GLY A 12 -13.24 26.50 4.78
CA GLY A 12 -11.98 25.98 5.28
C GLY A 12 -10.88 25.91 4.21
N ALA A 13 -11.26 25.59 2.98
CA ALA A 13 -10.34 25.50 1.86
C ALA A 13 -9.91 26.87 1.31
N THR A 14 -10.80 27.88 1.36
CA THR A 14 -10.59 29.14 0.63
C THR A 14 -10.39 30.38 1.50
N VAL A 15 -10.99 30.43 2.68
CA VAL A 15 -10.97 31.61 3.55
C VAL A 15 -10.29 31.34 4.88
N CYS A 16 -10.74 30.32 5.63
CA CYS A 16 -10.25 29.97 6.94
C CYS A 16 -9.09 28.95 6.84
N THR A 17 -8.03 29.33 6.17
CA THR A 17 -6.87 28.47 5.95
C THR A 17 -5.94 28.46 7.18
N PRO A 18 -5.24 27.31 7.47
CA PRO A 18 -4.45 27.17 8.69
C PRO A 18 -3.29 28.15 8.84
N ARG A 19 -2.69 28.63 7.76
CA ARG A 19 -1.48 29.47 7.81
C ARG A 19 -1.72 30.96 7.63
N ASN A 20 -2.72 31.36 6.86
CA ASN A 20 -3.03 32.76 6.58
C ASN A 20 -4.54 32.92 6.39
N PRO A 21 -5.33 32.86 7.45
CA PRO A 21 -6.79 32.99 7.34
C PRO A 21 -7.18 34.40 6.91
N ARG A 22 -8.05 34.48 5.90
CA ARG A 22 -8.59 35.75 5.41
C ARG A 22 -9.83 36.15 6.20
N CYS A 23 -9.62 36.47 7.49
CA CYS A 23 -10.70 36.70 8.45
C CYS A 23 -11.61 37.86 8.06
N GLU A 24 -11.09 38.89 7.38
CA GLU A 24 -11.88 40.03 6.90
C GLU A 24 -12.93 39.64 5.82
N GLN A 25 -12.68 38.55 5.11
CA GLN A 25 -13.60 38.02 4.09
C GLN A 25 -14.50 36.91 4.65
N CYS A 26 -14.35 36.55 5.93
CA CYS A 26 -15.09 35.46 6.52
C CYS A 26 -16.51 35.89 6.90
N PRO A 27 -17.56 35.22 6.37
CA PRO A 27 -18.95 35.57 6.71
C PRO A 27 -19.29 35.30 8.18
N TRP A 28 -18.46 34.52 8.88
CA TRP A 28 -18.65 34.16 10.29
C TRP A 28 -17.75 34.95 11.24
N GLN A 29 -17.03 35.96 10.76
CA GLN A 29 -16.08 36.73 11.53
C GLN A 29 -16.65 37.23 12.87
N ARG A 30 -17.89 37.78 12.85
CA ARG A 30 -18.56 38.32 14.05
C ARG A 30 -18.89 37.30 15.15
N HIS A 31 -18.92 36.01 14.76
CA HIS A 31 -19.22 34.90 15.65
C HIS A 31 -18.02 34.00 15.89
N CYS A 32 -16.84 34.40 15.42
CA CYS A 32 -15.63 33.61 15.51
C CYS A 32 -14.87 33.89 16.79
N ALA A 33 -14.77 32.89 17.67
CA ALA A 33 -14.02 33.02 18.93
C ALA A 33 -12.52 33.24 18.71
N ALA A 34 -11.93 32.61 17.70
CA ALA A 34 -10.53 32.79 17.35
C ALA A 34 -10.22 34.21 16.88
N TYR A 35 -11.09 34.82 16.09
CA TYR A 35 -10.97 36.23 15.68
C TYR A 35 -11.16 37.17 16.85
N ALA A 36 -12.13 36.90 17.70
CA ALA A 36 -12.37 37.72 18.92
C ALA A 36 -11.19 37.64 19.91
N ALA A 37 -10.48 36.55 19.96
CA ALA A 37 -9.26 36.36 20.76
C ALA A 37 -8.01 37.07 20.16
N GLY A 38 -8.11 37.59 18.94
CA GLY A 38 -7.01 38.30 18.25
C GLY A 38 -5.93 37.42 17.65
N ASP A 39 -6.04 36.10 17.75
CA ASP A 39 -5.07 35.14 17.23
C ASP A 39 -5.73 33.98 16.46
N PRO A 40 -6.28 34.23 15.27
CA PRO A 40 -6.88 33.20 14.45
C PRO A 40 -5.88 32.12 13.99
N ALA A 41 -4.59 32.43 13.94
CA ALA A 41 -3.53 31.52 13.50
C ALA A 41 -3.20 30.44 14.55
N ALA A 42 -3.55 30.68 15.83
CA ALA A 42 -3.41 29.67 16.87
C ALA A 42 -4.43 28.54 16.75
N PHE A 43 -5.39 28.63 15.83
CA PHE A 43 -6.44 27.63 15.64
C PHE A 43 -6.42 27.03 14.22
N PRO A 44 -6.73 25.74 14.08
CA PRO A 44 -7.06 24.78 15.16
C PRO A 44 -5.81 24.46 16.01
N VAL A 45 -6.04 24.22 17.30
CA VAL A 45 -5.02 23.61 18.14
C VAL A 45 -4.81 22.18 17.63
N THR A 46 -3.66 21.94 17.03
CA THR A 46 -3.30 20.62 16.55
C THR A 46 -2.45 19.90 17.59
N ASP A 47 -2.80 18.67 17.90
CA ASP A 47 -1.90 17.80 18.65
C ASP A 47 -0.57 17.65 17.93
N ALA A 48 0.50 17.42 18.68
CA ALA A 48 1.79 17.08 18.10
C ALA A 48 1.63 15.91 17.11
N PRO A 49 2.34 15.90 15.99
CA PRO A 49 2.27 14.82 15.02
C PRO A 49 2.47 13.48 15.75
N ARG A 50 1.46 12.62 15.70
CA ARG A 50 1.59 11.29 16.27
C ARG A 50 2.56 10.49 15.42
N GLU A 51 3.54 9.84 16.04
CA GLU A 51 4.36 8.86 15.31
C GLU A 51 3.45 7.75 14.80
N LEU A 52 3.47 7.56 13.50
CA LEU A 52 2.70 6.48 12.87
C LEU A 52 3.37 5.14 13.15
N PRO A 53 2.61 4.10 13.51
CA PRO A 53 3.15 2.74 13.63
C PRO A 53 3.88 2.35 12.35
N PHE A 54 5.08 1.79 12.52
CA PHE A 54 5.90 1.30 11.43
C PHE A 54 5.84 -0.23 11.38
N GLN A 55 5.64 -0.80 10.20
CA GLN A 55 5.58 -2.24 9.99
C GLN A 55 6.40 -2.62 8.76
N VAL A 56 7.10 -3.75 8.84
CA VAL A 56 7.76 -4.37 7.69
C VAL A 56 6.88 -5.48 7.15
N ILE A 57 6.75 -5.53 5.84
CA ILE A 57 5.95 -6.51 5.11
C ILE A 57 6.87 -7.26 4.17
N GLY A 58 6.96 -8.59 4.33
CA GLY A 58 7.63 -9.46 3.37
C GLY A 58 6.67 -9.82 2.24
N VAL A 59 7.08 -9.66 0.99
CA VAL A 59 6.27 -9.94 -0.18
C VAL A 59 7.01 -10.90 -1.11
N GLY A 60 6.35 -11.97 -1.53
CA GLY A 60 6.87 -12.94 -2.49
C GLY A 60 6.30 -12.74 -3.90
N VAL A 61 7.13 -12.38 -4.86
CA VAL A 61 6.79 -12.48 -6.29
C VAL A 61 7.12 -13.91 -6.72
N VAL A 62 6.16 -14.81 -6.57
CA VAL A 62 6.34 -16.24 -6.82
C VAL A 62 6.19 -16.53 -8.31
N ARG A 63 7.19 -17.20 -8.91
CA ARG A 63 7.20 -17.60 -10.33
C ARG A 63 7.18 -19.12 -10.46
N ASN A 64 6.38 -19.63 -11.39
CA ASN A 64 6.38 -21.04 -11.78
C ASN A 64 7.39 -21.29 -12.92
N ALA A 65 7.48 -22.57 -13.36
CA ALA A 65 8.39 -22.98 -14.43
C ALA A 65 8.03 -22.38 -15.80
N GLU A 66 6.76 -22.03 -16.00
CA GLU A 66 6.24 -21.39 -17.21
C GLU A 66 6.52 -19.88 -17.24
N GLY A 67 7.06 -19.31 -16.15
CA GLY A 67 7.37 -17.88 -16.03
C GLY A 67 6.20 -17.02 -15.55
N GLN A 68 5.05 -17.63 -15.26
CA GLN A 68 3.90 -16.94 -14.71
C GLN A 68 4.14 -16.54 -13.25
N VAL A 69 3.49 -15.48 -12.81
CA VAL A 69 3.54 -15.00 -11.43
C VAL A 69 2.22 -15.26 -10.71
N LEU A 70 2.33 -15.58 -9.42
CA LEU A 70 1.19 -15.81 -8.56
C LEU A 70 0.69 -14.49 -7.98
N ILE A 71 -0.61 -14.27 -8.10
CA ILE A 71 -1.31 -13.15 -7.47
C ILE A 71 -2.55 -13.67 -6.75
N ASP A 72 -2.94 -12.99 -5.70
CA ASP A 72 -4.17 -13.30 -4.97
C ASP A 72 -5.06 -12.07 -4.82
N GLN A 73 -6.35 -12.30 -4.62
CA GLN A 73 -7.34 -11.23 -4.49
C GLN A 73 -7.81 -11.11 -3.05
N ARG A 74 -7.59 -9.93 -2.45
CA ARG A 74 -8.00 -9.61 -1.09
C ARG A 74 -9.49 -9.83 -0.88
N LEU A 75 -9.87 -10.27 0.32
CA LEU A 75 -11.28 -10.33 0.71
C LEU A 75 -11.95 -8.97 0.52
N ASN A 76 -13.25 -8.96 0.19
CA ASN A 76 -14.00 -7.71 -0.02
C ASN A 76 -14.09 -6.84 1.23
N GLU A 77 -13.97 -7.47 2.39
CA GLU A 77 -14.02 -6.80 3.69
C GLU A 77 -12.65 -6.24 4.06
N GLY A 78 -12.64 -5.03 4.60
CA GLY A 78 -11.42 -4.39 5.07
C GLY A 78 -10.80 -3.38 4.09
N LEU A 79 -9.59 -2.95 4.42
CA LEU A 79 -8.86 -1.95 3.65
C LEU A 79 -8.38 -2.53 2.30
N LEU A 80 -8.67 -1.82 1.20
CA LEU A 80 -8.29 -2.23 -0.16
C LEU A 80 -8.92 -3.56 -0.59
N GLY A 81 -10.11 -3.91 -0.07
CA GLY A 81 -10.82 -5.14 -0.42
C GLY A 81 -11.12 -5.26 -1.91
N GLY A 82 -11.03 -6.49 -2.43
CA GLY A 82 -11.26 -6.80 -3.83
C GLY A 82 -10.12 -6.47 -4.79
N LEU A 83 -9.06 -5.78 -4.32
CA LEU A 83 -7.86 -5.56 -5.12
C LEU A 83 -6.97 -6.80 -5.13
N TRP A 84 -6.16 -6.91 -6.16
CA TRP A 84 -5.14 -7.96 -6.30
C TRP A 84 -3.84 -7.54 -5.64
N GLU A 85 -3.09 -8.51 -5.14
CA GLU A 85 -1.78 -8.29 -4.55
C GLU A 85 -0.82 -9.44 -4.85
N PHE A 86 0.48 -9.20 -4.62
CA PHE A 86 1.43 -10.28 -4.46
C PHE A 86 1.34 -10.79 -3.03
N PRO A 87 1.36 -12.13 -2.83
CA PRO A 87 1.21 -12.72 -1.50
C PRO A 87 2.33 -12.30 -0.55
N GLY A 88 1.99 -12.20 0.73
CA GLY A 88 2.94 -11.85 1.76
C GLY A 88 2.29 -11.13 2.93
N GLY A 89 3.05 -10.98 4.01
CA GLY A 89 2.50 -10.48 5.24
C GLY A 89 3.50 -9.81 6.16
N LYS A 90 3.05 -9.57 7.38
CA LYS A 90 3.78 -8.82 8.39
C LYS A 90 4.94 -9.62 8.95
N GLN A 91 6.13 -9.01 8.95
CA GLN A 91 7.29 -9.55 9.65
C GLN A 91 7.03 -9.61 11.16
N GLU A 92 7.28 -10.77 11.76
CA GLU A 92 7.22 -10.95 13.20
C GLU A 92 8.52 -10.46 13.90
N PRO A 93 8.46 -10.08 15.18
CA PRO A 93 9.64 -9.63 15.91
C PRO A 93 10.77 -10.68 15.93
N GLY A 94 11.93 -10.33 15.38
CA GLY A 94 13.10 -11.19 15.32
C GLY A 94 13.09 -12.24 14.19
N GLU A 95 12.05 -12.26 13.36
CA GLU A 95 11.96 -13.15 12.22
C GLU A 95 12.76 -12.57 11.03
N PRO A 96 13.61 -13.37 10.33
CA PRO A 96 14.16 -12.97 9.03
C PRO A 96 13.07 -12.76 8.00
N ILE A 97 13.28 -11.82 7.06
CA ILE A 97 12.25 -11.48 6.08
C ILE A 97 11.94 -12.65 5.13
N GLU A 98 12.92 -13.44 4.79
CA GLU A 98 12.79 -14.63 3.96
C GLU A 98 11.90 -15.68 4.66
N THR A 99 12.06 -15.83 5.99
CA THR A 99 11.21 -16.71 6.80
C THR A 99 9.78 -16.20 6.84
N THR A 100 9.59 -14.88 6.97
CA THR A 100 8.27 -14.26 6.89
C THR A 100 7.58 -14.62 5.58
N ILE A 101 8.27 -14.45 4.45
CA ILE A 101 7.71 -14.74 3.12
C ILE A 101 7.31 -16.22 3.01
N VAL A 102 8.19 -17.14 3.41
CA VAL A 102 7.89 -18.58 3.36
C VAL A 102 6.67 -18.93 4.22
N ARG A 103 6.61 -18.41 5.45
CA ARG A 103 5.50 -18.65 6.37
C ARG A 103 4.17 -18.14 5.80
N GLU A 104 4.15 -16.90 5.30
CA GLU A 104 2.94 -16.30 4.74
C GLU A 104 2.46 -17.05 3.48
N LEU A 105 3.37 -17.45 2.59
CA LEU A 105 3.02 -18.27 1.42
C LEU A 105 2.40 -19.62 1.81
N GLN A 106 2.91 -20.24 2.88
CA GLN A 106 2.34 -21.50 3.38
C GLN A 106 0.98 -21.27 4.06
N GLU A 107 0.84 -20.23 4.89
CA GLU A 107 -0.37 -19.94 5.65
C GLU A 107 -1.51 -19.46 4.76
N GLU A 108 -1.22 -18.59 3.78
CA GLU A 108 -2.23 -17.95 2.95
C GLU A 108 -2.59 -18.75 1.69
N LEU A 109 -1.62 -19.52 1.15
CA LEU A 109 -1.77 -20.17 -0.16
C LEU A 109 -1.46 -21.66 -0.18
N ALA A 110 -0.99 -22.25 0.91
CA ALA A 110 -0.59 -23.66 1.02
C ALA A 110 0.48 -24.09 0.00
N ILE A 111 1.42 -23.20 -0.35
CA ILE A 111 2.51 -23.48 -1.27
C ILE A 111 3.86 -23.43 -0.58
N GLU A 112 4.82 -24.15 -1.16
CA GLU A 112 6.24 -24.05 -0.84
C GLU A 112 6.96 -23.29 -1.95
N ALA A 113 7.77 -22.30 -1.55
CA ALA A 113 8.59 -21.54 -2.48
C ALA A 113 9.98 -21.31 -1.89
N GLU A 114 10.96 -21.25 -2.77
CA GLU A 114 12.32 -20.83 -2.44
C GLU A 114 12.43 -19.32 -2.62
N VAL A 115 12.80 -18.62 -1.55
CA VAL A 115 13.01 -17.19 -1.58
C VAL A 115 14.39 -16.91 -2.20
N GLY A 116 14.39 -16.16 -3.29
CA GLY A 116 15.60 -15.73 -4.01
C GLY A 116 16.02 -14.32 -3.65
N GLU A 117 16.59 -13.63 -4.63
CA GLU A 117 17.11 -12.28 -4.44
C GLU A 117 16.02 -11.24 -4.17
N GLU A 118 16.39 -10.16 -3.47
CA GLU A 118 15.52 -9.01 -3.29
C GLU A 118 15.28 -8.33 -4.65
N LEU A 119 14.00 -8.12 -4.98
CA LEU A 119 13.61 -7.39 -6.18
C LEU A 119 13.60 -5.89 -5.93
N ILE A 120 12.97 -5.45 -4.85
CA ILE A 120 12.85 -4.04 -4.47
C ILE A 120 12.45 -3.90 -3.01
N THR A 121 12.99 -2.90 -2.33
CA THR A 121 12.44 -2.40 -1.07
C THR A 121 11.81 -1.04 -1.30
N LEU A 122 10.59 -0.83 -0.80
CA LEU A 122 9.87 0.43 -0.91
C LEU A 122 9.11 0.78 0.38
N GLU A 123 9.01 2.07 0.66
CA GLU A 123 8.18 2.58 1.75
C GLU A 123 6.91 3.23 1.20
N HIS A 124 5.82 3.01 1.92
CA HIS A 124 4.54 3.64 1.65
C HIS A 124 3.89 4.10 2.96
N ALA A 125 3.46 5.37 2.98
CA ALA A 125 2.79 5.95 4.14
C ALA A 125 1.28 6.04 3.90
N TYR A 126 0.53 5.39 4.76
CA TYR A 126 -0.91 5.57 4.88
C TYR A 126 -1.21 6.62 5.96
N SER A 127 -2.43 7.10 6.03
CA SER A 127 -2.85 8.09 7.05
C SER A 127 -2.70 7.60 8.49
N HIS A 128 -2.64 6.29 8.72
CA HIS A 128 -2.63 5.67 10.05
C HIS A 128 -1.42 4.77 10.33
N LYS A 129 -0.56 4.49 9.33
CA LYS A 129 0.65 3.67 9.48
C LYS A 129 1.64 3.89 8.34
N ARG A 130 2.91 3.56 8.60
CA ARG A 130 3.97 3.48 7.58
C ARG A 130 4.32 2.02 7.36
N LEU A 131 4.42 1.61 6.11
CA LEU A 131 4.83 0.27 5.72
C LEU A 131 6.14 0.32 4.93
N ARG A 132 7.03 -0.62 5.23
CA ARG A 132 8.16 -0.97 4.37
C ARG A 132 7.87 -2.34 3.76
N PHE A 133 7.80 -2.40 2.45
CA PHE A 133 7.69 -3.65 1.71
C PHE A 133 9.09 -4.09 1.30
N VAL A 134 9.47 -5.29 1.69
CA VAL A 134 10.69 -5.96 1.23
C VAL A 134 10.23 -7.09 0.31
N VAL A 135 10.50 -6.96 -0.97
CA VAL A 135 9.95 -7.81 -2.02
C VAL A 135 11.04 -8.70 -2.58
N HIS A 136 10.82 -10.00 -2.54
CA HIS A 136 11.73 -10.99 -3.10
C HIS A 136 11.13 -11.70 -4.30
N LEU A 137 11.98 -12.04 -5.27
CA LEU A 137 11.66 -13.03 -6.28
C LEU A 137 11.68 -14.42 -5.63
N CYS A 138 10.62 -15.18 -5.84
CA CYS A 138 10.49 -16.52 -5.28
C CYS A 138 10.25 -17.53 -6.40
N ARG A 139 10.84 -18.71 -6.25
CA ARG A 139 10.61 -19.84 -7.15
C ARG A 139 9.61 -20.79 -6.52
N TRP A 140 8.50 -21.05 -7.18
CA TRP A 140 7.56 -22.06 -6.75
C TRP A 140 8.22 -23.45 -6.76
N ILE A 141 8.03 -24.21 -5.69
CA ILE A 141 8.60 -25.54 -5.51
C ILE A 141 7.51 -26.61 -5.58
N SER A 142 6.46 -26.45 -4.77
CA SER A 142 5.39 -27.42 -4.63
C SER A 142 4.14 -26.81 -4.00
N GLY A 143 3.06 -27.60 -3.99
CA GLY A 143 1.75 -27.21 -3.49
C GLY A 143 0.86 -26.64 -4.60
N GLU A 144 -0.43 -26.92 -4.55
CA GLU A 144 -1.42 -26.29 -5.43
C GLU A 144 -1.92 -25.02 -4.72
N PRO A 145 -1.75 -23.83 -5.30
CA PRO A 145 -2.15 -22.58 -4.65
C PRO A 145 -3.65 -22.57 -4.31
N GLN A 146 -3.95 -22.34 -3.05
CA GLN A 146 -5.31 -22.27 -2.52
C GLN A 146 -5.55 -20.93 -1.86
N PRO A 147 -6.69 -20.26 -2.08
CA PRO A 147 -7.02 -18.98 -1.46
C PRO A 147 -7.49 -19.16 -0.01
N LEU A 148 -6.56 -19.47 0.93
CA LEU A 148 -6.89 -19.71 2.33
C LEU A 148 -7.23 -18.42 3.09
N ALA A 149 -6.62 -17.29 2.70
CA ALA A 149 -6.83 -15.96 3.30
C ALA A 149 -7.37 -14.92 2.31
N SER A 150 -7.65 -15.31 1.06
CA SER A 150 -8.08 -14.43 -0.02
C SER A 150 -9.35 -14.96 -0.71
N GLN A 151 -9.89 -14.22 -1.71
CA GLN A 151 -11.07 -14.66 -2.46
C GLN A 151 -10.72 -15.67 -3.55
N GLN A 152 -9.59 -15.48 -4.20
CA GLN A 152 -9.08 -16.32 -5.28
C GLN A 152 -7.59 -16.09 -5.48
N VAL A 153 -6.96 -17.05 -6.13
CA VAL A 153 -5.55 -17.03 -6.50
C VAL A 153 -5.40 -17.33 -7.98
N ARG A 154 -4.42 -16.75 -8.66
CA ARG A 154 -4.18 -16.96 -10.09
C ARG A 154 -2.69 -16.93 -10.44
N TRP A 155 -2.32 -17.81 -11.35
CA TRP A 155 -1.10 -17.69 -12.14
C TRP A 155 -1.41 -16.77 -13.33
N VAL A 156 -0.58 -15.74 -13.54
CA VAL A 156 -0.77 -14.75 -14.63
C VAL A 156 0.54 -14.47 -15.33
N GLU A 157 0.48 -14.17 -16.61
CA GLU A 157 1.65 -13.67 -17.33
C GLU A 157 2.06 -12.30 -16.78
N PRO A 158 3.37 -12.05 -16.56
CA PRO A 158 3.82 -10.75 -16.06
C PRO A 158 3.34 -9.56 -16.89
N THR A 159 3.18 -9.74 -18.18
CA THR A 159 2.68 -8.72 -19.12
C THR A 159 1.19 -8.41 -18.93
N GLU A 160 0.44 -9.28 -18.30
CA GLU A 160 -1.00 -9.14 -18.07
C GLU A 160 -1.32 -8.48 -16.71
N LEU A 161 -0.33 -8.28 -15.84
CA LEU A 161 -0.53 -7.68 -14.51
C LEU A 161 -1.25 -6.32 -14.55
N GLY A 162 -1.06 -5.56 -15.63
CA GLY A 162 -1.77 -4.29 -15.85
C GLY A 162 -3.28 -4.39 -16.02
N HIS A 163 -3.83 -5.58 -16.26
CA HIS A 163 -5.27 -5.82 -16.38
C HIS A 163 -5.97 -6.05 -15.02
N TYR A 164 -5.19 -6.19 -13.95
CA TYR A 164 -5.69 -6.43 -12.62
C TYR A 164 -5.62 -5.16 -11.77
N PRO A 165 -6.65 -4.83 -10.98
CA PRO A 165 -6.62 -3.66 -10.10
C PRO A 165 -5.76 -3.95 -8.87
N PHE A 166 -4.58 -3.36 -8.80
CA PHE A 166 -3.66 -3.43 -7.65
C PHE A 166 -3.70 -2.14 -6.81
N PRO A 167 -3.35 -2.20 -5.50
CA PRO A 167 -3.03 -1.01 -4.73
C PRO A 167 -1.87 -0.22 -5.34
N ALA A 168 -1.83 1.09 -5.12
CA ALA A 168 -0.82 1.98 -5.72
C ALA A 168 0.63 1.57 -5.41
N ALA A 169 0.90 1.00 -4.23
CA ALA A 169 2.24 0.52 -3.86
C ALA A 169 2.73 -0.61 -4.78
N ASN A 170 1.84 -1.48 -5.24
CA ASN A 170 2.18 -2.61 -6.11
C ASN A 170 2.60 -2.18 -7.53
N ALA A 171 2.21 -0.99 -8.00
CA ALA A 171 2.65 -0.49 -9.30
C ALA A 171 4.18 -0.42 -9.42
N ARG A 172 4.87 -0.08 -8.32
CA ARG A 172 6.34 -0.04 -8.27
C ARG A 172 6.95 -1.44 -8.29
N ILE A 173 6.30 -2.42 -7.64
CA ILE A 173 6.71 -3.82 -7.66
C ILE A 173 6.59 -4.39 -9.08
N ILE A 174 5.45 -4.14 -9.74
CA ILE A 174 5.20 -4.57 -11.11
C ILE A 174 6.23 -3.96 -12.07
N ALA A 175 6.53 -2.67 -11.96
CA ALA A 175 7.53 -2.02 -12.78
C ALA A 175 8.92 -2.66 -12.61
N ALA A 176 9.36 -2.86 -11.35
CA ALA A 176 10.64 -3.49 -11.06
C ALA A 176 10.71 -4.94 -11.59
N LEU A 177 9.61 -5.71 -11.48
CA LEU A 177 9.53 -7.05 -12.04
C LEU A 177 9.69 -7.06 -13.56
N LEU A 178 8.97 -6.19 -14.27
CA LEU A 178 9.04 -6.12 -15.74
C LEU A 178 10.42 -5.68 -16.23
N GLU A 179 11.06 -4.72 -15.56
CA GLU A 179 12.44 -4.31 -15.84
C GLU A 179 13.42 -5.47 -15.65
N ARG A 180 13.27 -6.24 -14.56
CA ARG A 180 14.11 -7.40 -14.29
C ARG A 180 13.97 -8.47 -15.37
N LEU A 181 12.74 -8.82 -15.76
CA LEU A 181 12.47 -9.81 -16.79
C LEU A 181 13.03 -9.40 -18.18
N GLN A 182 12.96 -8.12 -18.50
CA GLN A 182 13.57 -7.59 -19.74
C GLN A 182 15.09 -7.75 -19.73
N ALA A 183 15.74 -7.49 -18.58
CA ALA A 183 17.17 -7.68 -18.44
C ALA A 183 17.58 -9.15 -18.56
N GLU A 184 16.82 -10.08 -17.94
CA GLU A 184 17.04 -11.53 -18.06
C GLU A 184 16.90 -12.01 -19.52
N GLY A 185 15.86 -11.56 -20.22
CA GLY A 185 15.65 -11.90 -21.64
C GLY A 185 16.74 -11.37 -22.57
N SER A 186 17.28 -10.17 -22.28
CA SER A 186 18.38 -9.60 -23.04
C SER A 186 19.70 -10.34 -22.81
N ALA A 187 19.96 -10.80 -21.59
CA ALA A 187 21.16 -11.56 -21.23
C ALA A 187 21.16 -13.00 -21.83
N ALA A 188 19.98 -13.59 -21.97
CA ALA A 188 19.82 -14.92 -22.57
C ALA A 188 19.94 -14.93 -24.10
N ALA A 189 19.79 -13.75 -24.74
CA ALA A 189 19.87 -13.58 -26.19
C ALA A 189 21.27 -13.15 -26.70
N ALA A 190 22.21 -12.85 -25.81
CA ALA A 190 23.59 -12.43 -26.09
C ALA A 190 24.59 -13.57 -25.87
#